data_8b80b0faddff87640c7fee05e5803141
#
_entry.id   8b80b0faddff87640c7fee05e5803141
#
_cell.length_a   1.000
_cell.length_b   1.000
_cell.length_c   1.000
_cell.angle_alpha   90.00
_cell.angle_beta   90.00
_cell.angle_gamma   90.00
#
_symmetry.space_group_name_H-M   'P 1'
#
loop_
_entity.id
_entity.type
_entity.pdbx_description
1 polymer ?
#
loop_
_entity_poly.entity_id
_entity_poly.type
_entity_poly.pdbx_seq_one_letter_code
_entity_poly.pdbx_strand_id
1 'polypeptide(L)'
;KSSTSSPSINYMLPGACPVPDTMPMAAGWLLRHSVVMCLLLHSLVLMTCCFHHAATSCSKNCYCSESEAGGKTVRCSNLQLTEIPDDLPNDTRRVYLDFNLFTAVPANAFAGLPYLATLDLSHNELAQLEPGAFRGLGNTLQFLDLSSNKLKNFIPEAFEGLRAQANLTNNPWHCDCSLQLALPRVDLEAASLAGIVCQTSDPADIGVEGLAFLLAPEIDLCVIMKKTTDVAMLVTMFGWFSMVISYLVYYVRANQEDARRHLEYLKSLPQVSIPGKSEESSTISTVV
;
A
#
# COMPACT_ATOMS: atom_id res chain seq x y z
N LYS A 1 -33.17 7.90 69.48
CA LYS A 1 -34.37 8.70 69.23
C LYS A 1 -34.02 9.79 68.26
N SER A 2 -34.20 9.51 67.04
CA SER A 2 -34.73 10.37 65.98
C SER A 2 -34.61 9.59 64.65
N SER A 3 -35.74 9.20 64.19
CA SER A 3 -36.02 8.61 62.90
C SER A 3 -35.81 9.64 61.83
N THR A 4 -34.98 9.36 60.85
CA THR A 4 -34.94 10.07 59.57
C THR A 4 -35.52 9.20 58.47
N SER A 5 -36.71 9.57 58.04
CA SER A 5 -37.42 8.99 56.90
C SER A 5 -36.74 9.35 55.61
N SER A 6 -36.45 8.34 54.82
CA SER A 6 -36.05 8.48 53.41
C SER A 6 -37.25 8.87 52.54
N PRO A 7 -37.10 9.75 51.56
CA PRO A 7 -38.19 10.01 50.62
C PRO A 7 -38.18 8.92 49.50
N SER A 8 -39.33 8.24 49.39
CA SER A 8 -39.62 7.36 48.29
C SER A 8 -39.85 8.17 46.98
N ILE A 9 -38.99 7.98 46.03
CA ILE A 9 -39.16 8.54 44.69
C ILE A 9 -40.14 7.67 43.90
N ASN A 10 -41.33 8.18 43.74
CA ASN A 10 -42.36 7.60 42.84
C ASN A 10 -41.95 7.82 41.39
N TYR A 11 -41.56 6.77 40.72
CA TYR A 11 -41.43 6.78 39.26
C TYR A 11 -42.86 6.76 38.65
N MET A 12 -43.29 7.91 38.15
CA MET A 12 -44.51 8.07 37.39
C MET A 12 -44.24 7.56 35.96
N LEU A 13 -44.80 6.40 35.63
CA LEU A 13 -44.83 5.88 34.26
C LEU A 13 -45.78 6.77 33.43
N PRO A 14 -45.34 7.42 32.37
CA PRO A 14 -46.21 8.16 31.47
C PRO A 14 -46.87 7.19 30.49
N GLY A 15 -48.18 7.08 30.51
CA GLY A 15 -48.94 6.44 29.41
C GLY A 15 -50.08 5.50 29.80
N ALA A 16 -50.82 5.78 30.85
CA ALA A 16 -52.13 5.17 31.03
C ALA A 16 -53.19 6.06 30.33
N CYS A 17 -53.73 5.61 29.22
CA CYS A 17 -54.94 6.21 28.63
C CYS A 17 -56.13 6.00 29.58
N PRO A 18 -56.96 7.02 29.90
CA PRO A 18 -58.16 6.85 30.68
C PRO A 18 -59.21 6.08 29.88
N VAL A 19 -59.74 5.00 30.49
CA VAL A 19 -60.89 4.26 29.94
C VAL A 19 -62.15 4.95 30.47
N PRO A 20 -63.02 5.52 29.62
CA PRO A 20 -64.27 6.03 30.06
C PRO A 20 -65.27 4.87 30.19
N ASP A 21 -65.85 4.73 31.40
CA ASP A 21 -67.07 3.89 31.63
C ASP A 21 -68.29 4.49 30.91
N THR A 22 -68.96 3.61 30.16
CA THR A 22 -70.26 3.84 29.45
C THR A 22 -70.18 4.53 28.07
N MET A 23 -70.24 3.70 27.01
CA MET A 23 -70.58 4.18 25.66
C MET A 23 -71.55 3.23 24.92
N PRO A 24 -72.51 3.79 24.11
CA PRO A 24 -73.51 3.03 23.36
C PRO A 24 -72.88 2.30 22.16
N MET A 25 -73.53 1.22 21.73
CA MET A 25 -72.99 0.20 20.79
C MET A 25 -72.58 0.68 19.38
N ALA A 26 -72.73 1.95 19.00
CA ALA A 26 -72.26 2.50 17.73
C ALA A 26 -70.73 2.98 17.75
N ALA A 27 -70.09 3.08 18.93
CA ALA A 27 -68.76 3.56 19.09
C ALA A 27 -67.69 2.45 19.05
N GLY A 28 -68.05 1.20 19.04
CA GLY A 28 -67.15 0.05 19.13
C GLY A 28 -66.16 -0.09 17.93
N TRP A 29 -66.56 0.39 16.77
CA TRP A 29 -65.75 0.31 15.58
C TRP A 29 -64.63 1.37 15.56
N LEU A 30 -64.94 2.58 15.99
CA LEU A 30 -63.94 3.70 16.10
C LEU A 30 -62.94 3.46 17.23
N LEU A 31 -63.35 2.89 18.37
CA LEU A 31 -62.47 2.54 19.46
C LEU A 31 -61.49 1.42 19.06
N ARG A 32 -62.00 0.42 18.32
CA ARG A 32 -61.13 -0.67 17.82
C ARG A 32 -60.07 -0.17 16.85
N HIS A 33 -60.39 0.76 15.96
CA HIS A 33 -59.44 1.39 15.08
C HIS A 33 -58.42 2.27 15.84
N SER A 34 -58.87 3.01 16.84
CA SER A 34 -58.00 3.86 17.66
C SER A 34 -57.04 3.04 18.50
N VAL A 35 -57.46 1.92 19.08
CA VAL A 35 -56.59 1.03 19.85
C VAL A 35 -55.58 0.32 18.92
N VAL A 36 -55.99 -0.14 17.74
CA VAL A 36 -55.10 -0.76 16.76
C VAL A 36 -54.06 0.26 16.25
N MET A 37 -54.49 1.49 15.95
CA MET A 37 -53.56 2.59 15.56
C MET A 37 -52.60 2.94 16.69
N CYS A 38 -53.02 2.97 17.96
CA CYS A 38 -52.17 3.20 19.10
C CYS A 38 -51.12 2.08 19.30
N LEU A 39 -51.54 0.82 19.10
CA LEU A 39 -50.62 -0.33 19.17
C LEU A 39 -49.64 -0.35 18.01
N LEU A 40 -50.08 0.04 16.79
CA LEU A 40 -49.19 0.17 15.63
C LEU A 40 -48.18 1.31 15.81
N LEU A 41 -48.62 2.46 16.34
CA LEU A 41 -47.70 3.58 16.64
C LEU A 41 -46.72 3.21 17.78
N HIS A 42 -47.18 2.48 18.81
CA HIS A 42 -46.28 1.98 19.85
C HIS A 42 -45.26 0.96 19.32
N SER A 43 -45.71 0.04 18.45
CA SER A 43 -44.80 -0.90 17.80
C SER A 43 -43.80 -0.20 16.86
N LEU A 44 -44.25 0.84 16.17
CA LEU A 44 -43.36 1.65 15.30
C LEU A 44 -42.32 2.45 16.12
N VAL A 45 -42.78 3.03 17.25
CA VAL A 45 -41.86 3.74 18.19
C VAL A 45 -40.89 2.77 18.85
N LEU A 46 -41.34 1.59 19.24
CA LEU A 46 -40.45 0.54 19.77
C LEU A 46 -39.47 0.03 18.70
N MET A 47 -39.92 -0.15 17.45
CA MET A 47 -39.03 -0.48 16.35
C MET A 47 -38.02 0.62 16.08
N THR A 48 -38.43 1.90 16.03
CA THR A 48 -37.52 3.01 15.83
C THR A 48 -36.54 3.17 17.00
N CYS A 49 -36.99 2.94 18.25
CA CYS A 49 -36.08 2.90 19.41
C CYS A 49 -35.09 1.73 19.34
N CYS A 50 -35.50 0.55 18.88
CA CYS A 50 -34.58 -0.58 18.66
C CYS A 50 -33.60 -0.34 17.53
N PHE A 51 -33.99 0.37 16.45
CA PHE A 51 -33.08 0.75 15.38
C PHE A 51 -32.11 1.88 15.77
N HIS A 52 -32.43 2.71 16.77
CA HIS A 52 -31.54 3.78 17.26
C HIS A 52 -30.58 3.31 18.35
N HIS A 53 -30.72 2.11 18.89
CA HIS A 53 -29.78 1.47 19.80
C HIS A 53 -29.09 0.27 19.16
N ALA A 54 -28.64 0.40 17.92
CA ALA A 54 -27.42 -0.29 17.54
C ALA A 54 -26.29 0.38 18.31
N ALA A 55 -26.19 0.08 19.61
CA ALA A 55 -24.98 0.35 20.36
C ALA A 55 -23.87 -0.31 19.55
N THR A 56 -23.01 0.51 18.91
CA THR A 56 -21.82 0.04 18.25
C THR A 56 -21.01 -0.65 19.33
N SER A 57 -21.19 -1.97 19.44
CA SER A 57 -20.46 -2.77 20.42
C SER A 57 -18.98 -2.61 20.12
N CYS A 58 -18.21 -2.38 21.16
CA CYS A 58 -16.77 -2.41 21.04
C CYS A 58 -16.33 -3.79 20.54
N SER A 59 -15.29 -3.85 19.74
CA SER A 59 -14.63 -5.10 19.34
C SER A 59 -14.33 -5.97 20.55
N LYS A 60 -14.53 -7.26 20.43
CA LYS A 60 -14.32 -8.21 21.53
C LYS A 60 -12.91 -8.05 22.10
N ASN A 61 -12.83 -7.91 23.42
CA ASN A 61 -11.61 -7.73 24.20
C ASN A 61 -10.91 -6.35 24.07
N CYS A 62 -11.41 -5.43 23.25
CA CYS A 62 -10.90 -4.07 23.16
C CYS A 62 -11.66 -3.13 24.12
N TYR A 63 -11.01 -2.07 24.53
CA TYR A 63 -11.61 -1.00 25.32
C TYR A 63 -11.99 0.17 24.41
N CYS A 64 -13.23 0.60 24.48
CA CYS A 64 -13.71 1.77 23.74
C CYS A 64 -14.03 2.92 24.69
N SER A 65 -13.63 4.10 24.33
CA SER A 65 -13.98 5.35 25.00
C SER A 65 -14.42 6.40 23.97
N GLU A 66 -15.35 7.25 24.37
CA GLU A 66 -15.71 8.43 23.58
C GLU A 66 -14.71 9.55 23.85
N SER A 67 -14.33 10.26 22.78
CA SER A 67 -13.49 11.44 22.89
C SER A 67 -14.35 12.68 23.08
N GLU A 68 -13.92 13.62 23.93
CA GLU A 68 -14.60 14.93 24.13
C GLU A 68 -14.77 15.71 22.83
N ALA A 69 -13.90 15.48 21.84
CA ALA A 69 -13.97 16.08 20.50
C ALA A 69 -14.89 15.31 19.53
N GLY A 70 -15.65 14.33 20.01
CA GLY A 70 -16.49 13.44 19.22
C GLY A 70 -15.70 12.32 18.53
N GLY A 71 -16.36 11.15 18.35
CA GLY A 71 -15.77 9.93 17.79
C GLY A 71 -15.12 9.04 18.84
N LYS A 72 -14.90 7.77 18.46
CA LYS A 72 -14.43 6.73 19.37
C LYS A 72 -12.92 6.56 19.32
N THR A 73 -12.38 6.22 20.49
CA THR A 73 -11.03 5.71 20.66
C THR A 73 -11.13 4.23 21.02
N VAL A 74 -10.54 3.37 20.22
CA VAL A 74 -10.49 1.92 20.43
C VAL A 74 -9.07 1.52 20.81
N ARG A 75 -8.94 0.84 21.95
CA ARG A 75 -7.67 0.32 22.46
C ARG A 75 -7.72 -1.20 22.52
N CYS A 76 -6.89 -1.83 21.71
CA CYS A 76 -6.68 -3.28 21.68
C CYS A 76 -5.21 -3.61 21.95
N SER A 77 -4.55 -2.82 22.78
CA SER A 77 -3.12 -2.95 23.09
C SER A 77 -2.85 -4.16 23.96
N ASN A 78 -1.77 -4.90 23.69
CA ASN A 78 -1.27 -6.01 24.50
C ASN A 78 -2.30 -7.14 24.73
N LEU A 79 -3.00 -7.53 23.67
CA LEU A 79 -4.04 -8.58 23.72
C LEU A 79 -3.60 -9.86 23.00
N GLN A 80 -2.33 -9.96 22.58
CA GLN A 80 -1.79 -11.09 21.82
C GLN A 80 -2.58 -11.38 20.52
N LEU A 81 -3.12 -10.35 19.90
CA LEU A 81 -3.86 -10.48 18.65
C LEU A 81 -2.90 -10.81 17.50
N THR A 82 -3.31 -11.74 16.66
CA THR A 82 -2.58 -12.14 15.45
C THR A 82 -3.22 -11.56 14.17
N GLU A 83 -4.49 -11.16 14.25
CA GLU A 83 -5.26 -10.58 13.15
C GLU A 83 -5.92 -9.28 13.57
N ILE A 84 -5.99 -8.33 12.65
CA ILE A 84 -6.63 -7.04 12.87
C ILE A 84 -8.14 -7.26 13.02
N PRO A 85 -8.77 -6.75 14.10
CA PRO A 85 -10.22 -6.89 14.28
C PRO A 85 -11.00 -6.23 13.13
N ASP A 86 -11.94 -6.94 12.55
CA ASP A 86 -12.81 -6.48 11.47
C ASP A 86 -14.10 -5.80 11.97
N ASP A 87 -14.41 -5.94 13.27
CA ASP A 87 -15.60 -5.43 13.95
C ASP A 87 -15.39 -4.07 14.65
N LEU A 88 -14.41 -3.27 14.19
CA LEU A 88 -14.15 -1.94 14.72
C LEU A 88 -15.30 -0.98 14.38
N PRO A 89 -15.79 -0.16 15.34
CA PRO A 89 -16.84 0.81 15.08
C PRO A 89 -16.47 1.81 13.99
N ASN A 90 -17.37 2.07 13.05
CA ASN A 90 -17.12 2.96 11.91
C ASN A 90 -16.92 4.44 12.27
N ASP A 91 -17.34 4.86 13.47
CA ASP A 91 -17.17 6.19 14.04
C ASP A 91 -15.83 6.34 14.80
N THR A 92 -14.92 5.37 14.66
CA THR A 92 -13.62 5.36 15.33
C THR A 92 -12.67 6.40 14.73
N ARG A 93 -12.06 7.20 15.59
CA ARG A 93 -11.04 8.20 15.24
C ARG A 93 -9.62 7.79 15.62
N ARG A 94 -9.48 7.00 16.67
CA ARG A 94 -8.17 6.51 17.13
C ARG A 94 -8.23 5.02 17.37
N VAL A 95 -7.25 4.31 16.84
CA VAL A 95 -7.08 2.87 17.03
C VAL A 95 -5.67 2.63 17.55
N TYR A 96 -5.58 1.94 18.67
CA TYR A 96 -4.35 1.48 19.28
C TYR A 96 -4.32 -0.04 19.24
N LEU A 97 -3.40 -0.57 18.46
CA LEU A 97 -3.16 -2.00 18.21
C LEU A 97 -1.74 -2.39 18.59
N ASP A 98 -1.09 -1.55 19.36
CA ASP A 98 0.27 -1.72 19.83
C ASP A 98 0.45 -2.95 20.74
N PHE A 99 1.68 -3.47 20.82
CA PHE A 99 2.04 -4.63 21.64
C PHE A 99 1.18 -5.88 21.36
N ASN A 100 0.98 -6.20 20.07
CA ASN A 100 0.32 -7.43 19.62
C ASN A 100 1.27 -8.30 18.77
N LEU A 101 0.73 -9.30 18.08
CA LEU A 101 1.49 -10.28 17.31
C LEU A 101 1.17 -10.22 15.81
N PHE A 102 0.79 -9.05 15.30
CA PHE A 102 0.51 -8.89 13.87
C PHE A 102 1.77 -9.09 13.05
N THR A 103 1.71 -9.93 12.01
CA THR A 103 2.82 -10.18 11.10
C THR A 103 2.70 -9.46 9.76
N ALA A 104 1.49 -9.08 9.36
CA ALA A 104 1.20 -8.35 8.15
C ALA A 104 -0.01 -7.42 8.32
N VAL A 105 -0.09 -6.39 7.49
CA VAL A 105 -1.29 -5.56 7.32
C VAL A 105 -1.83 -5.85 5.92
N PRO A 106 -3.02 -6.50 5.82
CA PRO A 106 -3.62 -6.81 4.53
C PRO A 106 -4.15 -5.57 3.82
N ALA A 107 -4.39 -5.69 2.51
CA ALA A 107 -4.98 -4.63 1.71
C ALA A 107 -6.35 -4.24 2.26
N ASN A 108 -6.62 -2.93 2.33
CA ASN A 108 -7.89 -2.37 2.82
C ASN A 108 -8.25 -2.71 4.28
N ALA A 109 -7.30 -3.09 5.12
CA ALA A 109 -7.54 -3.51 6.52
C ALA A 109 -8.37 -2.49 7.33
N PHE A 110 -8.27 -1.22 7.02
CA PHE A 110 -8.94 -0.13 7.74
C PHE A 110 -9.98 0.63 6.88
N ALA A 111 -10.40 0.05 5.74
CA ALA A 111 -11.33 0.72 4.81
C ALA A 111 -12.70 1.03 5.43
N GLY A 112 -13.11 0.29 6.47
CA GLY A 112 -14.35 0.51 7.23
C GLY A 112 -14.30 1.70 8.21
N LEU A 113 -13.19 2.44 8.30
CA LEU A 113 -12.95 3.50 9.29
C LEU A 113 -12.76 4.88 8.64
N PRO A 114 -13.82 5.47 8.08
CA PRO A 114 -13.72 6.71 7.29
C PRO A 114 -13.30 7.95 8.09
N TYR A 115 -13.26 7.88 9.42
CA TYR A 115 -12.90 8.99 10.30
C TYR A 115 -11.60 8.76 11.06
N LEU A 116 -10.86 7.68 10.73
CA LEU A 116 -9.63 7.31 11.42
C LEU A 116 -8.56 8.39 11.26
N ALA A 117 -8.12 8.97 12.38
CA ALA A 117 -7.12 10.02 12.43
C ALA A 117 -5.79 9.55 13.03
N THR A 118 -5.81 8.56 13.93
CA THR A 118 -4.61 8.00 14.57
C THR A 118 -4.66 6.49 14.52
N LEU A 119 -3.59 5.89 14.03
CA LEU A 119 -3.41 4.43 13.99
C LEU A 119 -2.05 4.08 14.58
N ASP A 120 -2.07 3.32 15.65
CA ASP A 120 -0.87 2.82 16.32
C ASP A 120 -0.77 1.30 16.13
N LEU A 121 0.24 0.88 15.39
CA LEU A 121 0.60 -0.51 15.11
C LEU A 121 2.02 -0.81 15.63
N SER A 122 2.54 0.01 16.52
CA SER A 122 3.88 -0.14 17.06
C SER A 122 4.03 -1.41 17.89
N HIS A 123 5.27 -1.85 18.10
CA HIS A 123 5.57 -3.03 18.93
C HIS A 123 4.79 -4.28 18.52
N ASN A 124 4.80 -4.59 17.23
CA ASN A 124 4.23 -5.80 16.65
C ASN A 124 5.33 -6.64 15.95
N GLU A 125 4.92 -7.64 15.20
CA GLU A 125 5.81 -8.49 14.41
C GLU A 125 5.67 -8.25 12.91
N LEU A 126 5.23 -7.03 12.50
CA LEU A 126 4.95 -6.70 11.11
C LEU A 126 6.21 -6.83 10.26
N ALA A 127 6.22 -7.82 9.40
CA ALA A 127 7.25 -8.03 8.39
C ALA A 127 6.83 -7.56 6.99
N GLN A 128 5.52 -7.46 6.75
CA GLN A 128 4.94 -7.11 5.46
C GLN A 128 3.76 -6.14 5.60
N LEU A 129 3.71 -5.20 4.66
CA LEU A 129 2.55 -4.34 4.40
C LEU A 129 2.07 -4.68 2.99
N GLU A 130 0.81 -5.04 2.82
CA GLU A 130 0.29 -5.29 1.47
C GLU A 130 0.06 -3.99 0.70
N PRO A 131 0.18 -4.00 -0.65
CA PRO A 131 -0.20 -2.87 -1.47
C PRO A 131 -1.63 -2.40 -1.16
N GLY A 132 -1.79 -1.11 -0.84
CA GLY A 132 -3.08 -0.57 -0.43
C GLY A 132 -3.52 -0.91 1.00
N ALA A 133 -2.61 -1.31 1.90
CA ALA A 133 -2.90 -1.58 3.31
C ALA A 133 -3.66 -0.43 3.99
N PHE A 134 -3.27 0.83 3.69
CA PHE A 134 -3.89 2.04 4.24
C PHE A 134 -4.82 2.76 3.26
N ARG A 135 -5.30 2.05 2.23
CA ARG A 135 -6.22 2.64 1.24
C ARG A 135 -7.50 3.15 1.90
N GLY A 136 -7.94 4.34 1.48
CA GLY A 136 -9.12 5.01 2.03
C GLY A 136 -8.82 5.95 3.19
N LEU A 137 -7.62 5.88 3.79
CA LEU A 137 -7.23 6.71 4.93
C LEU A 137 -6.51 8.02 4.54
N GLY A 138 -6.20 8.23 3.26
CA GLY A 138 -5.31 9.30 2.78
C GLY A 138 -5.71 10.72 3.18
N ASN A 139 -7.00 10.98 3.37
CA ASN A 139 -7.51 12.31 3.74
C ASN A 139 -7.84 12.46 5.23
N THR A 140 -7.85 11.38 5.99
CA THR A 140 -8.32 11.37 7.39
C THR A 140 -7.23 11.02 8.38
N LEU A 141 -6.35 10.08 8.03
CA LEU A 141 -5.26 9.68 8.90
C LEU A 141 -4.24 10.82 9.02
N GLN A 142 -3.92 11.20 10.25
CA GLN A 142 -2.96 12.24 10.58
C GLN A 142 -1.66 11.65 11.13
N PHE A 143 -1.78 10.54 11.88
CA PHE A 143 -0.64 9.90 12.52
C PHE A 143 -0.70 8.39 12.37
N LEU A 144 0.42 7.79 11.95
CA LEU A 144 0.62 6.35 11.78
C LEU A 144 1.89 5.92 12.49
N ASP A 145 1.77 5.07 13.52
CA ASP A 145 2.93 4.49 14.18
C ASP A 145 3.14 3.04 13.73
N LEU A 146 4.28 2.78 13.10
CA LEU A 146 4.77 1.47 12.68
C LEU A 146 6.11 1.12 13.33
N SER A 147 6.50 1.87 14.36
CA SER A 147 7.79 1.67 15.03
C SER A 147 7.89 0.33 15.73
N SER A 148 9.12 -0.12 15.95
CA SER A 148 9.41 -1.36 16.69
C SER A 148 8.69 -2.58 16.12
N ASN A 149 8.83 -2.78 14.80
CA ASN A 149 8.31 -3.90 14.04
C ASN A 149 9.45 -4.68 13.35
N LYS A 150 9.13 -5.55 12.40
CA LYS A 150 10.09 -6.36 11.64
C LYS A 150 10.14 -5.99 10.15
N LEU A 151 9.79 -4.75 9.81
CA LEU A 151 9.78 -4.26 8.42
C LEU A 151 11.21 -4.16 7.90
N LYS A 152 11.49 -4.86 6.79
CA LYS A 152 12.78 -4.83 6.11
C LYS A 152 12.74 -3.99 4.84
N ASN A 153 11.68 -4.15 4.06
CA ASN A 153 11.51 -3.50 2.78
C ASN A 153 10.40 -2.45 2.87
N PHE A 154 10.62 -1.35 2.20
CA PHE A 154 9.60 -0.32 2.06
C PHE A 154 8.75 -0.61 0.81
N ILE A 155 7.44 -0.67 0.98
CA ILE A 155 6.46 -0.92 -0.09
C ILE A 155 5.72 0.40 -0.35
N PRO A 156 6.10 1.19 -1.36
CA PRO A 156 5.47 2.50 -1.62
C PRO A 156 3.97 2.42 -1.85
N GLU A 157 3.50 1.32 -2.45
CA GLU A 157 2.09 1.07 -2.76
C GLU A 157 1.21 0.90 -1.51
N ALA A 158 1.81 0.54 -0.37
CA ALA A 158 1.10 0.49 0.91
C ALA A 158 0.75 1.88 1.42
N PHE A 159 1.59 2.89 1.12
CA PHE A 159 1.47 4.28 1.56
C PHE A 159 0.87 5.19 0.49
N GLU A 160 0.40 4.63 -0.64
CA GLU A 160 -0.11 5.42 -1.76
C GLU A 160 -1.28 6.32 -1.34
N GLY A 161 -1.13 7.62 -1.60
CA GLY A 161 -2.12 8.65 -1.26
C GLY A 161 -2.21 8.99 0.24
N LEU A 162 -1.41 8.35 1.10
CA LEU A 162 -1.37 8.64 2.53
C LEU A 162 -0.66 9.99 2.78
N ARG A 163 -1.27 10.82 3.62
CA ARG A 163 -0.72 12.12 4.07
C ARG A 163 -0.45 12.16 5.57
N ALA A 164 -0.50 11.00 6.20
CA ALA A 164 -0.25 10.87 7.63
C ALA A 164 1.24 11.03 7.93
N GLN A 165 1.53 11.66 9.05
CA GLN A 165 2.85 11.65 9.64
C GLN A 165 3.16 10.23 10.13
N ALA A 166 4.22 9.61 9.60
CA ALA A 166 4.56 8.22 9.89
C ALA A 166 5.79 8.10 10.79
N ASN A 167 5.70 7.25 11.81
CA ASN A 167 6.82 6.80 12.62
C ASN A 167 7.26 5.40 12.15
N LEU A 168 8.48 5.31 11.60
CA LEU A 168 9.05 4.09 11.03
C LEU A 168 10.31 3.61 11.77
N THR A 169 10.57 4.14 12.97
CA THR A 169 11.78 3.85 13.75
C THR A 169 11.83 2.41 14.25
N ASN A 170 13.00 1.94 14.61
CA ASN A 170 13.21 0.62 15.21
C ASN A 170 12.65 -0.54 14.37
N ASN A 171 12.83 -0.48 13.06
CA ASN A 171 12.60 -1.58 12.14
C ASN A 171 13.94 -2.04 11.54
N PRO A 172 14.09 -3.32 11.18
CA PRO A 172 15.34 -3.86 10.60
C PRO A 172 15.45 -3.53 9.11
N TRP A 173 15.53 -2.24 8.74
CA TRP A 173 15.51 -1.78 7.37
C TRP A 173 16.65 -2.35 6.54
N HIS A 174 16.34 -2.80 5.34
CA HIS A 174 17.28 -3.06 4.27
C HIS A 174 17.37 -1.82 3.38
N CYS A 175 18.52 -1.17 3.39
CA CYS A 175 18.72 0.07 2.65
C CYS A 175 19.23 -0.22 1.24
N ASP A 176 18.43 0.11 0.27
CA ASP A 176 18.70 0.01 -1.15
C ASP A 176 18.26 1.29 -1.89
N CYS A 177 18.50 1.32 -3.19
CA CYS A 177 18.05 2.44 -4.02
C CYS A 177 16.52 2.64 -3.96
N SER A 178 15.72 1.58 -3.80
CA SER A 178 14.26 1.69 -3.78
C SER A 178 13.77 2.39 -2.52
N LEU A 179 14.33 2.04 -1.36
CA LEU A 179 14.08 2.73 -0.11
C LEU A 179 14.46 4.21 -0.18
N GLN A 180 15.64 4.52 -0.75
CA GLN A 180 16.14 5.89 -0.89
C GLN A 180 15.22 6.77 -1.73
N LEU A 181 14.64 6.24 -2.78
CA LEU A 181 13.71 6.98 -3.65
C LEU A 181 12.30 7.09 -3.09
N ALA A 182 11.89 6.16 -2.24
CA ALA A 182 10.53 6.08 -1.73
C ALA A 182 10.31 6.86 -0.44
N LEU A 183 11.28 6.84 0.50
CA LEU A 183 11.17 7.53 1.80
C LEU A 183 10.83 9.01 1.72
N PRO A 184 11.41 9.83 0.81
CA PRO A 184 11.08 11.26 0.72
C PRO A 184 9.63 11.56 0.29
N ARG A 185 8.89 10.54 -0.14
CA ARG A 185 7.47 10.67 -0.54
C ARG A 185 6.50 10.48 0.63
N VAL A 186 7.01 10.04 1.77
CA VAL A 186 6.23 9.84 3.00
C VAL A 186 6.49 11.01 3.94
N ASP A 187 5.44 11.55 4.53
CA ASP A 187 5.56 12.54 5.59
C ASP A 187 6.03 11.83 6.87
N LEU A 188 7.29 12.05 7.23
CA LEU A 188 7.92 11.36 8.33
C LEU A 188 7.85 12.20 9.60
N GLU A 189 7.54 11.55 10.71
CA GLU A 189 7.72 12.14 12.03
C GLU A 189 9.20 12.51 12.26
N ALA A 190 9.45 13.59 13.01
CA ALA A 190 10.81 14.07 13.26
C ALA A 190 11.72 13.01 13.89
N ALA A 191 11.18 12.14 14.75
CA ALA A 191 11.91 11.03 15.34
C ALA A 191 12.32 9.97 14.30
N SER A 192 11.53 9.78 13.24
CA SER A 192 11.84 8.82 12.18
C SER A 192 13.06 9.22 11.36
N LEU A 193 13.34 10.51 11.23
CA LEU A 193 14.53 10.99 10.48
C LEU A 193 15.84 10.42 11.02
N ALA A 194 15.95 10.29 12.35
CA ALA A 194 17.13 9.74 13.00
C ALA A 194 17.01 8.24 13.33
N GLY A 195 15.79 7.73 13.36
CA GLY A 195 15.49 6.37 13.82
C GLY A 195 15.34 5.33 12.72
N ILE A 196 15.41 5.72 11.44
CA ILE A 196 15.50 4.78 10.32
C ILE A 196 16.96 4.41 10.13
N VAL A 197 17.33 3.29 10.74
CA VAL A 197 18.72 2.77 10.75
C VAL A 197 18.79 1.55 9.84
N CYS A 198 19.76 1.54 8.93
CA CYS A 198 20.01 0.40 8.07
C CYS A 198 20.58 -0.78 8.85
N GLN A 199 19.90 -1.90 8.85
CA GLN A 199 20.43 -3.15 9.39
C GLN A 199 21.24 -3.92 8.35
N THR A 200 20.82 -3.85 7.10
CA THR A 200 21.52 -4.40 5.95
C THR A 200 21.44 -3.42 4.78
N SER A 201 22.32 -3.54 3.80
CA SER A 201 22.31 -2.67 2.61
C SER A 201 22.64 -3.44 1.33
N ASP A 202 22.20 -2.89 0.20
CA ASP A 202 22.61 -3.32 -1.13
C ASP A 202 23.12 -2.08 -1.91
N PRO A 203 24.42 -2.05 -2.26
CA PRO A 203 25.47 -3.04 -2.01
C PRO A 203 25.95 -3.07 -0.55
N ALA A 204 26.35 -4.25 -0.06
CA ALA A 204 26.77 -4.46 1.33
C ALA A 204 28.06 -3.69 1.74
N ASP A 205 28.88 -3.29 0.76
CA ASP A 205 30.23 -2.75 1.01
C ASP A 205 30.27 -1.23 1.28
N ILE A 206 29.11 -0.56 1.36
CA ILE A 206 29.05 0.92 1.43
C ILE A 206 29.19 1.45 2.86
N GLY A 207 29.12 0.58 3.87
CA GLY A 207 29.28 0.99 5.27
C GLY A 207 28.11 1.80 5.83
N VAL A 208 26.89 1.65 5.29
CA VAL A 208 25.67 2.31 5.79
C VAL A 208 25.02 1.58 6.96
N GLU A 209 25.48 0.38 7.26
CA GLU A 209 24.94 -0.42 8.37
C GLU A 209 25.15 0.31 9.70
N GLY A 210 24.08 0.41 10.48
CA GLY A 210 24.09 1.14 11.76
C GLY A 210 24.01 2.66 11.63
N LEU A 211 23.93 3.23 10.43
CA LEU A 211 23.78 4.67 10.23
C LEU A 211 22.29 5.06 10.10
N ALA A 212 21.96 6.23 10.65
CA ALA A 212 20.70 6.89 10.37
C ALA A 212 20.70 7.35 8.89
N PHE A 213 20.10 6.56 8.04
CA PHE A 213 20.22 6.66 6.59
C PHE A 213 19.83 8.03 6.02
N LEU A 214 18.73 8.62 6.54
CA LEU A 214 18.24 9.93 6.09
C LEU A 214 19.15 11.10 6.49
N LEU A 215 20.03 10.90 7.46
CA LEU A 215 20.99 11.91 7.92
C LEU A 215 22.35 11.82 7.22
N ALA A 216 22.53 10.87 6.30
CA ALA A 216 23.73 10.65 5.51
C ALA A 216 23.52 11.02 4.02
N PRO A 217 23.34 12.31 3.68
CA PRO A 217 23.03 12.75 2.31
C PRO A 217 24.16 12.48 1.31
N GLU A 218 25.36 12.16 1.80
CA GLU A 218 26.52 11.86 0.96
C GLU A 218 26.46 10.47 0.33
N ILE A 219 25.55 9.60 0.82
CA ILE A 219 25.44 8.22 0.37
C ILE A 219 24.31 8.12 -0.65
N ASP A 220 24.68 7.85 -1.90
CA ASP A 220 23.75 7.60 -2.99
C ASP A 220 23.80 6.13 -3.41
N LEU A 221 22.85 5.34 -2.90
CA LEU A 221 22.71 3.91 -3.21
C LEU A 221 22.31 3.69 -4.67
N CYS A 222 21.69 4.68 -5.30
CA CYS A 222 21.20 4.57 -6.68
C CYS A 222 22.32 4.76 -7.72
N VAL A 223 23.35 5.52 -7.42
CA VAL A 223 24.49 5.73 -8.34
C VAL A 223 25.26 4.43 -8.56
N ILE A 224 25.38 3.59 -7.54
CA ILE A 224 26.13 2.34 -7.63
C ILE A 224 25.37 1.34 -8.49
N MET A 225 24.08 1.20 -8.34
CA MET A 225 23.22 0.40 -9.20
C MET A 225 23.31 0.85 -10.66
N LYS A 226 23.30 2.16 -10.89
CA LYS A 226 23.41 2.75 -12.23
C LYS A 226 24.74 2.41 -12.89
N LYS A 227 25.86 2.53 -12.17
CA LYS A 227 27.20 2.16 -12.70
C LYS A 227 27.30 0.69 -13.06
N THR A 228 26.75 -0.22 -12.25
CA THR A 228 26.78 -1.66 -12.51
C THR A 228 25.95 -2.01 -13.75
N THR A 229 24.78 -1.40 -13.91
CA THR A 229 23.91 -1.57 -15.09
C THR A 229 24.60 -1.04 -16.36
N ASP A 230 25.25 0.12 -16.28
CA ASP A 230 25.95 0.72 -17.39
C ASP A 230 27.13 -0.15 -17.86
N VAL A 231 27.91 -0.73 -16.93
CA VAL A 231 28.99 -1.67 -17.25
C VAL A 231 28.45 -2.94 -17.91
N ALA A 232 27.39 -3.54 -17.38
CA ALA A 232 26.78 -4.73 -17.98
C ALA A 232 26.25 -4.44 -19.40
N MET A 233 25.63 -3.29 -19.60
CA MET A 233 25.16 -2.84 -20.92
C MET A 233 26.31 -2.64 -21.90
N LEU A 234 27.41 -2.04 -21.47
CA LEU A 234 28.62 -1.86 -22.27
C LEU A 234 29.22 -3.22 -22.67
N VAL A 235 29.37 -4.16 -21.74
CA VAL A 235 29.89 -5.51 -22.01
C VAL A 235 29.03 -6.24 -23.04
N THR A 236 27.71 -6.19 -22.91
CA THR A 236 26.79 -6.81 -23.88
C THR A 236 26.86 -6.15 -25.24
N MET A 237 26.94 -4.82 -25.32
CA MET A 237 27.11 -4.09 -26.58
C MET A 237 28.41 -4.44 -27.27
N PHE A 238 29.54 -4.44 -26.55
CA PHE A 238 30.85 -4.83 -27.12
C PHE A 238 30.85 -6.27 -27.61
N GLY A 239 30.23 -7.19 -26.86
CA GLY A 239 30.07 -8.59 -27.28
C GLY A 239 29.28 -8.71 -28.59
N TRP A 240 28.17 -7.98 -28.71
CA TRP A 240 27.36 -7.96 -29.92
C TRP A 240 28.11 -7.36 -31.11
N PHE A 241 28.76 -6.21 -30.94
CA PHE A 241 29.59 -5.59 -31.99
C PHE A 241 30.70 -6.50 -32.45
N SER A 242 31.40 -7.18 -31.55
CA SER A 242 32.46 -8.13 -31.87
C SER A 242 31.93 -9.27 -32.73
N MET A 243 30.75 -9.78 -32.43
CA MET A 243 30.11 -10.85 -33.20
C MET A 243 29.70 -10.38 -34.61
N VAL A 244 29.15 -9.15 -34.71
CA VAL A 244 28.78 -8.57 -36.02
C VAL A 244 30.01 -8.31 -36.89
N ILE A 245 31.09 -7.75 -36.30
CA ILE A 245 32.33 -7.51 -37.04
C ILE A 245 32.95 -8.83 -37.49
N SER A 246 32.98 -9.87 -36.64
CA SER A 246 33.49 -11.19 -36.99
C SER A 246 32.69 -11.81 -38.14
N TYR A 247 31.36 -11.69 -38.12
CA TYR A 247 30.50 -12.14 -39.20
C TYR A 247 30.75 -11.38 -40.51
N LEU A 248 30.90 -10.04 -40.47
CA LEU A 248 31.20 -9.22 -41.63
C LEU A 248 32.57 -9.58 -42.25
N VAL A 249 33.60 -9.76 -41.41
CA VAL A 249 34.93 -10.19 -41.87
C VAL A 249 34.86 -11.58 -42.55
N TYR A 250 34.13 -12.51 -41.94
CA TYR A 250 33.92 -13.83 -42.51
C TYR A 250 33.18 -13.73 -43.87
N TYR A 251 32.11 -12.96 -43.94
CA TYR A 251 31.31 -12.75 -45.14
C TYR A 251 32.12 -12.11 -46.28
N VAL A 252 32.91 -11.06 -45.99
CA VAL A 252 33.78 -10.42 -46.97
C VAL A 252 34.84 -11.38 -47.50
N ARG A 253 35.50 -12.16 -46.60
CA ARG A 253 36.48 -13.19 -47.00
C ARG A 253 35.86 -14.26 -47.88
N ALA A 254 34.71 -14.81 -47.51
CA ALA A 254 34.02 -15.79 -48.31
C ALA A 254 33.64 -15.27 -49.70
N ASN A 255 33.09 -14.07 -49.80
CA ASN A 255 32.75 -13.43 -51.06
C ASN A 255 33.98 -13.12 -51.93
N GLN A 256 35.13 -12.71 -51.33
CA GLN A 256 36.35 -12.52 -52.05
C GLN A 256 36.90 -13.81 -52.63
N GLU A 257 36.79 -14.90 -51.90
CA GLU A 257 37.22 -16.21 -52.32
C GLU A 257 36.34 -16.76 -53.48
N ASP A 258 35.03 -16.56 -53.39
CA ASP A 258 34.10 -16.95 -54.44
C ASP A 258 34.30 -16.08 -55.71
N ALA A 259 34.52 -14.76 -55.56
CA ALA A 259 34.87 -13.89 -56.68
C ALA A 259 36.19 -14.29 -57.33
N ARG A 260 37.20 -14.69 -56.59
CA ARG A 260 38.47 -15.18 -57.06
C ARG A 260 38.33 -16.49 -57.83
N ARG A 261 37.56 -17.45 -57.33
CA ARG A 261 37.22 -18.71 -58.01
C ARG A 261 36.50 -18.44 -59.33
N HIS A 262 35.57 -17.48 -59.33
CA HIS A 262 34.81 -17.13 -60.53
C HIS A 262 35.72 -16.45 -61.60
N LEU A 263 36.67 -15.62 -61.17
CA LEU A 263 37.68 -15.05 -62.05
C LEU A 263 38.65 -16.12 -62.63
N GLU A 264 39.06 -17.09 -61.83
CA GLU A 264 39.88 -18.25 -62.33
C GLU A 264 39.10 -19.12 -63.31
N TYR A 265 37.82 -19.36 -63.05
CA TYR A 265 36.93 -20.06 -63.98
C TYR A 265 36.81 -19.31 -65.31
N LEU A 266 36.60 -17.99 -65.32
CA LEU A 266 36.54 -17.17 -66.53
C LEU A 266 37.87 -17.16 -67.30
N LYS A 267 39.00 -17.20 -66.63
CA LYS A 267 40.31 -17.32 -67.25
C LYS A 267 40.59 -18.69 -67.86
N SER A 268 39.97 -19.73 -67.35
CA SER A 268 40.12 -21.11 -67.86
C SER A 268 39.24 -21.41 -69.06
N LEU A 269 38.26 -20.57 -69.37
CA LEU A 269 37.46 -20.73 -70.57
C LEU A 269 38.29 -20.54 -71.86
N PRO A 270 38.21 -21.43 -72.85
CA PRO A 270 38.96 -21.26 -74.11
C PRO A 270 38.50 -19.96 -74.79
N GLN A 271 39.47 -19.10 -75.10
CA GLN A 271 39.24 -17.86 -75.81
C GLN A 271 38.66 -18.24 -77.23
N VAL A 272 37.37 -18.06 -77.38
CA VAL A 272 36.78 -18.10 -78.71
C VAL A 272 37.28 -16.85 -79.45
N SER A 273 38.29 -17.07 -80.28
CA SER A 273 38.75 -16.01 -81.19
C SER A 273 37.63 -15.70 -82.16
N ILE A 274 36.93 -14.59 -81.97
CA ILE A 274 36.02 -13.98 -82.92
C ILE A 274 36.88 -13.20 -83.94
N PRO A 275 36.87 -13.59 -85.20
CA PRO A 275 37.61 -12.84 -86.21
C PRO A 275 36.88 -11.51 -86.48
N GLY A 276 37.52 -10.42 -86.17
CA GLY A 276 37.19 -9.09 -86.73
C GLY A 276 36.17 -8.25 -85.95
N LYS A 277 36.70 -7.46 -85.00
CA LYS A 277 36.26 -6.07 -84.83
C LYS A 277 37.33 -5.24 -84.16
N SER A 278 37.64 -4.14 -84.73
CA SER A 278 38.63 -3.13 -84.39
C SER A 278 38.54 -2.65 -82.92
N GLU A 279 39.71 -2.30 -82.37
CA GLU A 279 39.94 -1.64 -81.12
C GLU A 279 39.03 -0.46 -80.84
N GLU A 280 38.28 -0.54 -79.73
CA GLU A 280 37.77 0.64 -79.01
C GLU A 280 38.17 0.57 -77.58
N SER A 281 39.15 1.37 -77.23
CA SER A 281 39.72 1.58 -75.91
C SER A 281 38.63 2.18 -74.99
N SER A 282 38.07 1.42 -74.12
CA SER A 282 37.29 1.97 -72.98
C SER A 282 38.03 1.75 -71.65
N THR A 283 38.61 2.82 -71.22
CA THR A 283 39.13 2.98 -69.85
C THR A 283 38.00 2.84 -68.83
N ILE A 284 37.96 1.72 -68.11
CA ILE A 284 37.09 1.56 -66.95
C ILE A 284 37.80 2.19 -65.75
N SER A 285 37.30 3.38 -65.33
CA SER A 285 37.69 4.00 -64.07
C SER A 285 37.23 3.11 -62.88
N THR A 286 38.17 2.65 -62.11
CA THR A 286 37.97 1.98 -60.81
C THR A 286 37.37 2.99 -59.82
N VAL A 287 36.14 2.78 -59.39
CA VAL A 287 35.56 3.43 -58.23
C VAL A 287 35.79 2.49 -57.02
N VAL A 288 36.51 3.01 -56.03
CA VAL A 288 36.83 2.41 -54.74
C VAL A 288 35.55 2.44 -53.86
#